data_ef408701b3d89197dc65fdc997dcb286
#
_entry.id   ef408701b3d89197dc65fdc997dcb286
#
_cell.length_a   1.000
_cell.length_b   1.000
_cell.length_c   1.000
_cell.angle_alpha   90.00
_cell.angle_beta   90.00
_cell.angle_gamma   90.00
#
_symmetry.space_group_name_H-M   'P 1'
#
loop_
_entity.id
_entity.type
_entity.pdbx_description
1 polymer ?
#
loop_
_entity_poly.entity_id
_entity_poly.type
_entity_poly.pdbx_seq_one_letter_code
_entity_poly.pdbx_strand_id
1 'polypeptide(L)'
;MTNRIPIDQIITEKHVPVPMRDGVTLYADIYRPDSPERHPVLLMRTPYNKADAQTMNYAHPSWYAQHGYVVIVQDTRGRWESEGEFQPYRTEAEDGYDTIEWAAGLPYALPKVGMYGFSYAAAVQWLAADSRPPHLTCIAPAMIGSDSYQGKTYRSGAFALASIQSWVLFVAQDTALRKGRTDWAAELAASLAGIHGVYRSLPLKRTAAIREELAPYYREWLEHPVRGPYWTARSLRERYGAIEVPALHVGGWYDLFVDGTIENFNGVRAQGATAQARDNQYLIVEPWYHMPWSRYVGELDFGPEAANRIDRLQLEWFGRWLKEDASQWSGVAPVQYFVMGDNRWKQAEQWPPQSAAETPFYLRSASRANSVSGDGALTEEPPEAEHPDTFVYHPSIPVPALGGRSGAVPELTPMGPKNQLPVEVRNDVLVYTSVTLEEEVAVEGNVTAVLYAATTAEDTDFVVKLVDVHPDGRAYNIAEGIVRASFRHSLEHPQPVTPGEIVRYEIPLGPTAIVFKKRHAIRVDVTSSLFPTFDRNPNRFMPPGEATEADFATATQTVYHDRLHPSHVLLPIVRSAQETR
;
A
#
# COMPACT_ATOMS: atom_id res chain seq x y z
N MET A 1 -10.78 -2.31 -31.68
CA MET A 1 -9.71 -3.33 -31.43
C MET A 1 -9.18 -3.79 -32.78
N THR A 2 -8.02 -3.32 -33.19
CA THR A 2 -7.30 -3.93 -34.33
C THR A 2 -6.77 -5.26 -33.86
N ASN A 3 -7.42 -6.37 -34.27
CA ASN A 3 -6.93 -7.72 -34.11
C ASN A 3 -5.62 -7.88 -34.93
N ARG A 4 -4.49 -7.37 -34.41
CA ARG A 4 -3.20 -7.82 -34.92
C ARG A 4 -3.03 -9.26 -34.46
N ILE A 5 -2.85 -10.16 -35.40
CA ILE A 5 -2.53 -11.57 -35.12
C ILE A 5 -1.22 -11.59 -34.31
N PRO A 6 -1.16 -12.25 -33.15
CA PRO A 6 0.07 -12.34 -32.36
C PRO A 6 1.21 -12.92 -33.19
N ILE A 7 2.43 -12.46 -32.95
CA ILE A 7 3.64 -12.98 -33.61
C ILE A 7 3.94 -14.35 -33.02
N ASP A 8 3.92 -15.41 -33.85
CA ASP A 8 4.04 -16.79 -33.39
C ASP A 8 5.45 -17.18 -32.94
N GLN A 9 6.50 -16.49 -33.44
CA GLN A 9 7.89 -16.85 -33.16
C GLN A 9 8.55 -15.79 -32.29
N ILE A 10 9.05 -16.22 -31.12
CA ILE A 10 9.70 -15.40 -30.12
C ILE A 10 11.11 -15.91 -29.88
N ILE A 11 12.09 -15.03 -29.98
CA ILE A 11 13.47 -15.28 -29.57
C ILE A 11 13.58 -14.96 -28.08
N THR A 12 14.20 -15.86 -27.32
CA THR A 12 14.53 -15.65 -25.91
C THR A 12 16.03 -15.65 -25.73
N GLU A 13 16.58 -14.57 -25.19
CA GLU A 13 17.98 -14.43 -24.83
C GLU A 13 18.07 -14.43 -23.29
N LYS A 14 18.82 -15.33 -22.71
CA LYS A 14 18.95 -15.48 -21.28
C LYS A 14 20.31 -14.97 -20.79
N HIS A 15 20.33 -14.49 -19.54
CA HIS A 15 21.56 -14.06 -18.86
C HIS A 15 22.38 -13.03 -19.67
N VAL A 16 21.69 -12.04 -20.23
CA VAL A 16 22.31 -10.98 -21.05
C VAL A 16 22.96 -9.95 -20.11
N PRO A 17 24.27 -9.67 -20.28
CA PRO A 17 24.96 -8.70 -19.42
C PRO A 17 24.57 -7.26 -19.79
N VAL A 18 24.30 -6.45 -18.78
CA VAL A 18 23.97 -5.03 -18.86
C VAL A 18 25.00 -4.26 -18.04
N PRO A 19 25.97 -3.58 -18.67
CA PRO A 19 27.03 -2.87 -17.93
C PRO A 19 26.48 -1.57 -17.35
N MET A 20 26.76 -1.34 -16.07
CA MET A 20 26.46 -0.07 -15.40
C MET A 20 27.67 0.87 -15.46
N ARG A 21 27.44 2.17 -15.29
CA ARG A 21 28.46 3.25 -15.37
C ARG A 21 29.62 3.08 -14.38
N ASP A 22 29.39 2.38 -13.28
CA ASP A 22 30.38 2.12 -12.22
C ASP A 22 31.16 0.79 -12.41
N GLY A 23 30.90 0.09 -13.53
CA GLY A 23 31.59 -1.17 -13.88
C GLY A 23 30.92 -2.42 -13.33
N VAL A 24 29.83 -2.30 -12.55
CA VAL A 24 29.01 -3.45 -12.11
C VAL A 24 28.20 -3.96 -13.29
N THR A 25 28.05 -5.28 -13.41
CA THR A 25 27.21 -5.90 -14.46
C THR A 25 25.92 -6.40 -13.86
N LEU A 26 24.79 -5.92 -14.37
CA LEU A 26 23.47 -6.50 -14.09
C LEU A 26 23.09 -7.50 -15.19
N TYR A 27 22.20 -8.43 -14.90
CA TYR A 27 21.80 -9.45 -15.86
C TYR A 27 20.32 -9.40 -16.16
N ALA A 28 19.98 -9.53 -17.44
CA ALA A 28 18.61 -9.50 -17.93
C ALA A 28 18.28 -10.71 -18.78
N ASP A 29 16.99 -11.03 -18.86
CA ASP A 29 16.42 -11.92 -19.87
C ASP A 29 15.64 -11.08 -20.89
N ILE A 30 15.77 -11.38 -22.17
CA ILE A 30 15.13 -10.66 -23.27
C ILE A 30 14.19 -11.62 -24.00
N TYR A 31 12.97 -11.16 -24.24
CA TYR A 31 11.96 -11.83 -25.05
C TYR A 31 11.58 -10.88 -26.19
N ARG A 32 11.78 -11.30 -27.44
CA ARG A 32 11.52 -10.44 -28.58
C ARG A 32 10.92 -11.15 -29.77
N PRO A 33 10.18 -10.47 -30.65
CA PRO A 33 9.74 -11.04 -31.91
C PRO A 33 10.92 -11.55 -32.75
N ASP A 34 10.77 -12.70 -33.39
CA ASP A 34 11.66 -13.12 -34.48
C ASP A 34 11.26 -12.35 -35.75
N SER A 35 11.78 -11.15 -35.89
CA SER A 35 11.41 -10.20 -36.92
C SER A 35 12.62 -9.33 -37.30
N PRO A 36 12.77 -8.98 -38.57
CA PRO A 36 13.78 -8.01 -39.01
C PRO A 36 13.44 -6.56 -38.62
N GLU A 37 12.20 -6.30 -38.18
CA GLU A 37 11.76 -4.98 -37.75
C GLU A 37 12.25 -4.66 -36.32
N ARG A 38 12.45 -3.37 -36.05
CA ARG A 38 12.75 -2.89 -34.69
C ARG A 38 11.44 -2.67 -33.94
N HIS A 39 11.43 -3.03 -32.66
CA HIS A 39 10.25 -2.94 -31.78
C HIS A 39 10.53 -2.06 -30.57
N PRO A 40 9.51 -1.37 -30.01
CA PRO A 40 9.68 -0.62 -28.76
C PRO A 40 9.94 -1.56 -27.59
N VAL A 41 10.58 -1.03 -26.54
CA VAL A 41 11.02 -1.81 -25.39
C VAL A 41 10.03 -1.67 -24.23
N LEU A 42 9.73 -2.81 -23.58
CA LEU A 42 9.12 -2.89 -22.25
C LEU A 42 10.17 -3.40 -21.27
N LEU A 43 10.44 -2.64 -20.22
CA LEU A 43 11.43 -2.96 -19.21
C LEU A 43 10.77 -3.21 -17.83
N MET A 44 11.08 -4.36 -17.24
CA MET A 44 10.82 -4.67 -15.83
C MET A 44 12.16 -4.86 -15.11
N ARG A 45 12.39 -4.12 -14.03
CA ARG A 45 13.51 -4.34 -13.11
C ARG A 45 12.97 -4.84 -11.78
N THR A 46 13.48 -5.96 -11.28
CA THR A 46 12.89 -6.66 -10.13
C THR A 46 13.97 -7.23 -9.19
N PRO A 47 13.77 -7.18 -7.86
CA PRO A 47 14.63 -7.88 -6.91
C PRO A 47 14.19 -9.34 -6.68
N TYR A 48 13.11 -9.79 -7.33
CA TYR A 48 12.39 -11.03 -7.02
C TYR A 48 12.66 -12.20 -7.99
N ASN A 49 13.74 -12.16 -8.75
CA ASN A 49 14.10 -13.07 -9.82
C ASN A 49 13.48 -12.68 -11.18
N LYS A 50 14.35 -12.35 -12.13
CA LYS A 50 13.92 -12.05 -13.51
C LYS A 50 13.21 -13.23 -14.18
N ALA A 51 13.51 -14.48 -13.77
CA ALA A 51 12.86 -15.67 -14.30
C ALA A 51 11.37 -15.76 -13.91
N ASP A 52 10.99 -15.23 -12.74
CA ASP A 52 9.61 -15.20 -12.27
C ASP A 52 8.78 -14.08 -12.93
N ALA A 53 9.45 -12.98 -13.33
CA ALA A 53 8.89 -11.86 -14.08
C ALA A 53 7.53 -11.36 -13.54
N GLN A 54 7.30 -11.49 -12.22
CA GLN A 54 6.04 -11.16 -11.54
C GLN A 54 4.78 -11.84 -12.16
N THR A 55 4.94 -13.04 -12.72
CA THR A 55 3.87 -13.77 -13.43
C THR A 55 2.70 -14.19 -12.54
N MET A 56 2.80 -14.02 -11.23
CA MET A 56 1.64 -14.14 -10.33
C MET A 56 0.54 -13.11 -10.67
N ASN A 57 0.91 -11.92 -11.17
CA ASN A 57 -0.01 -10.82 -11.43
C ASN A 57 -0.04 -10.40 -12.90
N TYR A 58 1.06 -10.59 -13.65
CA TYR A 58 1.19 -10.22 -15.07
C TYR A 58 1.28 -11.43 -15.98
N ALA A 59 0.93 -11.24 -17.25
CA ALA A 59 1.22 -12.23 -18.28
C ALA A 59 2.75 -12.43 -18.42
N HIS A 60 3.16 -13.61 -18.84
CA HIS A 60 4.57 -13.92 -19.10
C HIS A 60 5.15 -12.93 -20.14
N PRO A 61 6.42 -12.50 -20.04
CA PRO A 61 7.05 -11.55 -20.98
C PRO A 61 6.91 -11.91 -22.45
N SER A 62 6.91 -13.20 -22.80
CA SER A 62 6.68 -13.66 -24.17
C SER A 62 5.31 -13.23 -24.72
N TRP A 63 4.30 -13.10 -23.89
CA TRP A 63 2.98 -12.62 -24.31
C TRP A 63 3.04 -11.18 -24.82
N TYR A 64 3.75 -10.28 -24.12
CA TYR A 64 3.97 -8.92 -24.62
C TYR A 64 4.85 -8.89 -25.87
N ALA A 65 5.85 -9.80 -25.96
CA ALA A 65 6.66 -9.94 -27.15
C ALA A 65 5.83 -10.37 -28.38
N GLN A 66 4.87 -11.28 -28.21
CA GLN A 66 3.91 -11.65 -29.27
C GLN A 66 3.06 -10.45 -29.73
N HIS A 67 2.92 -9.43 -28.91
CA HIS A 67 2.25 -8.18 -29.27
C HIS A 67 3.20 -7.13 -29.84
N GLY A 68 4.42 -7.52 -30.23
CA GLY A 68 5.39 -6.65 -30.93
C GLY A 68 6.13 -5.69 -30.02
N TYR A 69 6.64 -6.18 -28.90
CA TYR A 69 7.56 -5.49 -27.99
C TYR A 69 8.84 -6.30 -27.79
N VAL A 70 9.95 -5.62 -27.57
CA VAL A 70 11.13 -6.21 -26.94
C VAL A 70 10.92 -6.13 -25.45
N VAL A 71 10.82 -7.27 -24.76
CA VAL A 71 10.57 -7.29 -23.31
C VAL A 71 11.83 -7.68 -22.58
N ILE A 72 12.30 -6.82 -21.70
CA ILE A 72 13.51 -7.00 -20.91
C ILE A 72 13.10 -7.14 -19.44
N VAL A 73 13.51 -8.24 -18.81
CA VAL A 73 13.34 -8.44 -17.36
C VAL A 73 14.72 -8.54 -16.74
N GLN A 74 15.06 -7.60 -15.84
CA GLN A 74 16.38 -7.47 -15.23
C GLN A 74 16.31 -7.70 -13.73
N ASP A 75 17.24 -8.52 -13.20
CA ASP A 75 17.51 -8.56 -11.77
C ASP A 75 18.16 -7.25 -11.33
N THR A 76 17.67 -6.62 -10.25
CA THR A 76 18.29 -5.43 -9.69
C THR A 76 19.65 -5.76 -9.05
N ARG A 77 20.45 -4.73 -8.79
CA ARG A 77 21.81 -4.85 -8.22
C ARG A 77 21.82 -5.71 -6.95
N GLY A 78 22.77 -6.64 -6.89
CA GLY A 78 22.95 -7.53 -5.74
C GLY A 78 21.84 -8.56 -5.54
N ARG A 79 21.02 -8.79 -6.58
CA ARG A 79 19.94 -9.80 -6.54
C ARG A 79 20.18 -10.86 -7.61
N TRP A 80 19.89 -12.10 -7.24
CA TRP A 80 19.94 -13.29 -8.11
C TRP A 80 21.24 -13.38 -8.91
N GLU A 81 21.21 -13.15 -10.21
CA GLU A 81 22.38 -13.24 -11.09
C GLU A 81 23.13 -11.90 -11.25
N SER A 82 22.52 -10.76 -10.89
CA SER A 82 23.15 -9.45 -11.00
C SER A 82 24.24 -9.23 -9.94
N GLU A 83 25.34 -8.61 -10.34
CA GLU A 83 26.48 -8.31 -9.47
C GLU A 83 26.17 -7.18 -8.46
N GLY A 84 27.11 -6.92 -7.59
CA GLY A 84 27.04 -5.87 -6.57
C GLY A 84 26.35 -6.31 -5.29
N GLU A 85 25.98 -5.33 -4.46
CA GLU A 85 25.31 -5.53 -3.18
C GLU A 85 23.90 -4.93 -3.20
N PHE A 86 22.95 -5.65 -2.61
CA PHE A 86 21.58 -5.20 -2.51
C PHE A 86 21.40 -4.20 -1.36
N GLN A 87 21.11 -2.96 -1.72
CA GLN A 87 20.72 -1.90 -0.81
C GLN A 87 19.41 -1.27 -1.32
N PRO A 88 18.26 -1.57 -0.71
CA PRO A 88 16.97 -1.18 -1.25
C PRO A 88 16.88 0.31 -1.59
N TYR A 89 16.49 0.61 -2.84
CA TYR A 89 16.23 1.96 -3.39
C TYR A 89 17.44 2.90 -3.48
N ARG A 90 18.68 2.43 -3.25
CA ARG A 90 19.85 3.31 -3.13
C ARG A 90 20.48 3.65 -4.48
N THR A 91 20.61 2.65 -5.36
CA THR A 91 21.27 2.79 -6.68
C THR A 91 20.28 2.70 -7.85
N GLU A 92 19.00 2.57 -7.58
CA GLU A 92 18.00 2.23 -8.58
C GLU A 92 17.77 3.34 -9.61
N ALA A 93 18.07 4.60 -9.26
CA ALA A 93 17.96 5.72 -10.19
C ALA A 93 19.02 5.63 -11.30
N GLU A 94 20.29 5.46 -10.91
CA GLU A 94 21.43 5.35 -11.82
C GLU A 94 21.38 4.04 -12.62
N ASP A 95 21.11 2.92 -11.94
CA ASP A 95 20.99 1.61 -12.61
C ASP A 95 19.81 1.58 -13.58
N GLY A 96 18.72 2.25 -13.23
CA GLY A 96 17.54 2.42 -14.10
C GLY A 96 17.87 3.25 -15.35
N TYR A 97 18.55 4.38 -15.15
CA TYR A 97 19.02 5.22 -16.27
C TYR A 97 19.89 4.42 -17.25
N ASP A 98 20.94 3.77 -16.73
CA ASP A 98 21.90 3.02 -17.54
C ASP A 98 21.22 1.87 -18.30
N THR A 99 20.30 1.16 -17.64
CA THR A 99 19.55 0.07 -18.27
C THR A 99 18.63 0.57 -19.39
N ILE A 100 17.94 1.70 -19.19
CA ILE A 100 17.05 2.29 -20.21
C ILE A 100 17.85 2.71 -21.44
N GLU A 101 18.97 3.39 -21.26
CA GLU A 101 19.81 3.85 -22.36
C GLU A 101 20.47 2.68 -23.10
N TRP A 102 20.93 1.66 -22.37
CA TRP A 102 21.43 0.42 -22.97
C TRP A 102 20.34 -0.28 -23.79
N ALA A 103 19.12 -0.41 -23.26
CA ALA A 103 18.00 -1.07 -23.92
C ALA A 103 17.59 -0.35 -25.22
N ALA A 104 17.57 0.98 -25.20
CA ALA A 104 17.29 1.81 -26.36
C ALA A 104 18.34 1.66 -27.48
N GLY A 105 19.58 1.30 -27.15
CA GLY A 105 20.68 1.08 -28.06
C GLY A 105 20.75 -0.32 -28.70
N LEU A 106 19.88 -1.26 -28.32
CA LEU A 106 19.88 -2.62 -28.88
C LEU A 106 19.52 -2.62 -30.38
N PRO A 107 20.15 -3.47 -31.21
CA PRO A 107 20.00 -3.42 -32.66
C PRO A 107 18.58 -3.69 -33.17
N TYR A 108 17.78 -4.40 -32.38
CA TYR A 108 16.38 -4.75 -32.68
C TYR A 108 15.37 -3.89 -31.89
N ALA A 109 15.85 -2.91 -31.13
CA ALA A 109 14.99 -2.02 -30.35
C ALA A 109 14.76 -0.67 -31.06
N LEU A 110 13.56 -0.13 -30.96
CA LEU A 110 13.32 1.30 -31.19
C LEU A 110 13.80 2.06 -29.95
N PRO A 111 14.26 3.32 -30.09
CA PRO A 111 14.74 4.13 -28.98
C PRO A 111 13.56 4.70 -28.16
N LYS A 112 12.66 3.83 -27.72
CA LYS A 112 11.47 4.13 -26.93
C LYS A 112 11.28 3.03 -25.90
N VAL A 113 11.43 3.39 -24.62
CA VAL A 113 11.33 2.45 -23.50
C VAL A 113 10.13 2.81 -22.64
N GLY A 114 9.27 1.83 -22.38
CA GLY A 114 8.24 1.87 -21.34
C GLY A 114 8.63 0.96 -20.20
N MET A 115 8.24 1.30 -18.97
CA MET A 115 8.47 0.44 -17.83
C MET A 115 7.15 -0.05 -17.23
N TYR A 116 7.16 -1.27 -16.65
CA TYR A 116 6.03 -1.86 -15.94
C TYR A 116 6.49 -2.72 -14.76
N GLY A 117 5.55 -3.10 -13.90
CA GLY A 117 5.81 -3.90 -12.72
C GLY A 117 5.13 -3.32 -11.48
N PHE A 118 4.99 -4.15 -10.43
CA PHE A 118 4.35 -3.72 -9.19
C PHE A 118 5.30 -3.79 -7.99
N SER A 119 4.93 -3.11 -6.90
CA SER A 119 5.70 -3.10 -5.65
C SER A 119 7.10 -2.51 -5.87
N TYR A 120 8.17 -3.22 -5.52
CA TYR A 120 9.54 -2.77 -5.76
C TYR A 120 9.80 -2.46 -7.23
N ALA A 121 9.28 -3.30 -8.15
CA ALA A 121 9.40 -3.05 -9.59
C ALA A 121 8.62 -1.81 -10.07
N ALA A 122 7.69 -1.29 -9.28
CA ALA A 122 7.08 0.03 -9.49
C ALA A 122 7.95 1.16 -8.92
N ALA A 123 8.57 0.96 -7.75
CA ALA A 123 9.47 1.96 -7.16
C ALA A 123 10.64 2.28 -8.09
N VAL A 124 11.25 1.26 -8.71
CA VAL A 124 12.38 1.45 -9.62
C VAL A 124 12.00 2.19 -10.91
N GLN A 125 10.73 2.15 -11.33
CA GLN A 125 10.24 2.97 -12.46
C GLN A 125 10.28 4.47 -12.09
N TRP A 126 9.79 4.80 -10.91
CA TRP A 126 9.78 6.16 -10.41
C TRP A 126 11.19 6.72 -10.19
N LEU A 127 12.09 5.91 -9.61
CA LEU A 127 13.48 6.30 -9.39
C LEU A 127 14.23 6.49 -10.72
N ALA A 128 13.96 5.64 -11.72
CA ALA A 128 14.48 5.83 -13.07
C ALA A 128 13.91 7.10 -13.72
N ALA A 129 12.60 7.36 -13.59
CA ALA A 129 11.98 8.57 -14.14
C ALA A 129 12.53 9.86 -13.51
N ASP A 130 12.84 9.87 -12.20
CA ASP A 130 13.49 10.98 -11.49
C ASP A 130 14.89 11.29 -12.08
N SER A 131 15.61 10.28 -12.57
CA SER A 131 16.92 10.45 -13.22
C SER A 131 16.86 10.94 -14.68
N ARG A 132 15.65 11.03 -15.27
CA ARG A 132 15.34 11.59 -16.61
C ARG A 132 16.13 10.97 -17.77
N PRO A 133 16.11 9.65 -17.97
CA PRO A 133 16.75 9.04 -19.12
C PRO A 133 16.03 9.45 -20.41
N PRO A 134 16.76 9.91 -21.45
CA PRO A 134 16.17 10.47 -22.68
C PRO A 134 15.22 9.54 -23.43
N HIS A 135 15.41 8.22 -23.30
CA HIS A 135 14.60 7.24 -24.03
C HIS A 135 13.45 6.66 -23.21
N LEU A 136 13.27 7.08 -21.95
CA LEU A 136 12.07 6.71 -21.18
C LEU A 136 10.85 7.49 -21.70
N THR A 137 9.88 6.77 -22.21
CA THR A 137 8.69 7.36 -22.86
C THR A 137 7.47 7.38 -21.95
N CYS A 138 7.24 6.32 -21.17
CA CYS A 138 6.12 6.21 -20.23
C CYS A 138 6.39 5.13 -19.19
N ILE A 139 5.63 5.17 -18.08
CA ILE A 139 5.71 4.15 -17.02
C ILE A 139 4.31 3.63 -16.68
N ALA A 140 4.26 2.42 -16.08
CA ALA A 140 3.03 1.79 -15.59
C ALA A 140 3.26 1.20 -14.19
N PRO A 141 3.49 2.05 -13.17
CA PRO A 141 3.76 1.60 -11.81
C PRO A 141 2.50 1.13 -11.11
N ALA A 142 2.54 -0.07 -10.50
CA ALA A 142 1.44 -0.61 -9.75
C ALA A 142 1.81 -0.78 -8.27
N MET A 143 0.86 -0.42 -7.38
CA MET A 143 0.92 -0.69 -5.92
C MET A 143 2.24 -0.28 -5.28
N ILE A 144 2.52 1.01 -5.27
CA ILE A 144 3.72 1.60 -4.64
C ILE A 144 3.42 2.93 -3.96
N GLY A 145 4.03 3.13 -2.79
CA GLY A 145 3.91 4.36 -2.01
C GLY A 145 4.67 5.55 -2.58
N SER A 146 4.29 6.73 -2.12
CA SER A 146 4.93 8.02 -2.43
C SER A 146 6.08 8.34 -1.48
N ASP A 147 6.00 7.84 -0.24
CA ASP A 147 6.93 8.13 0.86
C ASP A 147 7.51 6.82 1.42
N SER A 148 8.83 6.77 1.58
CA SER A 148 9.51 5.60 2.13
C SER A 148 9.29 5.43 3.64
N TYR A 149 8.91 6.49 4.36
CA TYR A 149 8.51 6.46 5.76
C TYR A 149 7.01 6.21 5.89
N GLN A 150 6.17 7.20 5.51
CA GLN A 150 4.72 7.17 5.70
C GLN A 150 4.04 6.22 4.71
N GLY A 151 3.34 5.22 5.24
CA GLY A 151 2.57 4.25 4.44
C GLY A 151 3.38 3.05 3.94
N LYS A 152 4.71 3.03 4.17
CA LYS A 152 5.57 1.88 3.83
C LYS A 152 6.21 1.27 5.06
N THR A 153 7.16 1.99 5.70
CA THR A 153 7.93 1.48 6.85
C THR A 153 7.24 1.84 8.16
N TYR A 154 6.62 2.99 8.20
CA TYR A 154 5.82 3.48 9.33
C TYR A 154 4.48 4.02 8.84
N ARG A 155 3.49 4.04 9.74
CA ARG A 155 2.24 4.76 9.55
C ARG A 155 1.96 5.56 10.81
N SER A 156 1.97 6.89 10.68
CA SER A 156 1.76 7.81 11.81
C SER A 156 2.55 7.43 13.08
N GLY A 157 3.82 7.04 12.89
CA GLY A 157 4.75 6.64 13.94
C GLY A 157 4.75 5.16 14.32
N ALA A 158 3.73 4.38 13.96
CA ALA A 158 3.70 2.93 14.20
C ALA A 158 4.49 2.17 13.11
N PHE A 159 5.32 1.22 13.52
CA PHE A 159 6.14 0.42 12.59
C PHE A 159 5.31 -0.64 11.88
N ALA A 160 5.38 -0.72 10.56
CA ALA A 160 4.64 -1.65 9.72
C ALA A 160 5.23 -3.08 9.82
N LEU A 161 5.07 -3.71 10.98
CA LEU A 161 5.79 -4.91 11.41
C LEU A 161 5.64 -6.08 10.43
N ALA A 162 4.41 -6.47 10.12
CA ALA A 162 4.17 -7.68 9.32
C ALA A 162 4.74 -7.56 7.91
N SER A 163 4.43 -6.46 7.21
CA SER A 163 4.91 -6.25 5.84
C SER A 163 6.43 -6.10 5.76
N ILE A 164 7.05 -5.42 6.73
CA ILE A 164 8.51 -5.23 6.73
C ILE A 164 9.24 -6.54 7.07
N GLN A 165 8.86 -7.23 8.15
CA GLN A 165 9.58 -8.45 8.53
C GLN A 165 9.39 -9.59 7.53
N SER A 166 8.18 -9.79 7.00
CA SER A 166 7.95 -10.81 5.97
C SER A 166 8.75 -10.54 4.70
N TRP A 167 8.77 -9.28 4.25
CA TRP A 167 9.55 -8.89 3.06
C TRP A 167 11.05 -9.06 3.27
N VAL A 168 11.59 -8.62 4.43
CA VAL A 168 13.03 -8.75 4.75
C VAL A 168 13.44 -10.22 4.80
N LEU A 169 12.68 -11.08 5.48
CA LEU A 169 12.95 -12.52 5.55
C LEU A 169 12.91 -13.17 4.16
N PHE A 170 11.98 -12.74 3.31
CA PHE A 170 11.87 -13.25 1.95
C PHE A 170 13.09 -12.87 1.10
N VAL A 171 13.45 -11.59 1.05
CA VAL A 171 14.56 -11.14 0.19
C VAL A 171 15.94 -11.55 0.73
N ALA A 172 16.10 -11.70 2.04
CA ALA A 172 17.36 -12.11 2.64
C ALA A 172 17.77 -13.55 2.28
N GLN A 173 16.83 -14.41 1.88
CA GLN A 173 17.13 -15.77 1.45
C GLN A 173 18.07 -15.80 0.24
N ASP A 174 17.79 -15.02 -0.80
CA ASP A 174 18.68 -14.91 -1.95
C ASP A 174 20.05 -14.32 -1.56
N THR A 175 20.06 -13.31 -0.70
CA THR A 175 21.33 -12.74 -0.18
C THR A 175 22.17 -13.81 0.53
N ALA A 176 21.56 -14.70 1.31
CA ALA A 176 22.25 -15.82 1.96
C ALA A 176 22.80 -16.82 0.93
N LEU A 177 22.00 -17.21 -0.07
CA LEU A 177 22.42 -18.12 -1.15
C LEU A 177 23.59 -17.55 -1.95
N ARG A 178 23.55 -16.28 -2.31
CA ARG A 178 24.65 -15.57 -3.01
C ARG A 178 25.95 -15.53 -2.21
N LYS A 179 25.85 -15.51 -0.87
CA LYS A 179 27.01 -15.62 0.05
C LYS A 179 27.44 -17.07 0.31
N GLY A 180 26.85 -18.06 -0.37
CA GLY A 180 27.14 -19.49 -0.16
C GLY A 180 26.61 -20.06 1.15
N ARG A 181 25.69 -19.35 1.84
CA ARG A 181 25.14 -19.70 3.16
C ARG A 181 23.76 -20.36 3.01
N THR A 182 23.75 -21.57 2.48
CA THR A 182 22.54 -22.39 2.34
C THR A 182 21.89 -22.71 3.70
N ASP A 183 22.70 -22.84 4.76
CA ASP A 183 22.23 -22.99 6.13
C ASP A 183 21.39 -21.78 6.59
N TRP A 184 21.85 -20.56 6.35
CA TRP A 184 21.11 -19.35 6.69
C TRP A 184 19.85 -19.17 5.82
N ALA A 185 19.91 -19.54 4.54
CA ALA A 185 18.74 -19.51 3.68
C ALA A 185 17.63 -20.44 4.20
N ALA A 186 18.00 -21.64 4.65
CA ALA A 186 17.04 -22.59 5.25
C ALA A 186 16.45 -22.06 6.57
N GLU A 187 17.28 -21.42 7.44
CA GLU A 187 16.79 -20.78 8.67
C GLU A 187 15.80 -19.64 8.38
N LEU A 188 16.08 -18.81 7.36
CA LEU A 188 15.17 -17.73 6.93
C LEU A 188 13.84 -18.28 6.39
N ALA A 189 13.89 -19.35 5.59
CA ALA A 189 12.69 -20.01 5.07
C ALA A 189 11.84 -20.62 6.21
N ALA A 190 12.49 -21.24 7.19
CA ALA A 190 11.83 -21.77 8.39
C ALA A 190 11.20 -20.64 9.24
N SER A 191 11.90 -19.50 9.37
CA SER A 191 11.40 -18.31 10.06
C SER A 191 10.19 -17.71 9.36
N LEU A 192 10.22 -17.69 8.02
CA LEU A 192 9.08 -17.23 7.22
C LEU A 192 7.87 -18.17 7.35
N ALA A 193 8.08 -19.49 7.37
CA ALA A 193 7.03 -20.47 7.61
C ALA A 193 6.44 -20.35 9.04
N GLY A 194 7.26 -19.97 10.03
CA GLY A 194 6.86 -19.73 11.42
C GLY A 194 6.69 -18.25 11.77
N ILE A 195 6.32 -17.40 10.83
CA ILE A 195 6.40 -15.93 10.90
C ILE A 195 5.68 -15.33 12.11
N HIS A 196 4.58 -15.94 12.58
CA HIS A 196 3.85 -15.46 13.77
C HIS A 196 4.71 -15.46 15.05
N GLY A 197 5.68 -16.37 15.15
CA GLY A 197 6.67 -16.37 16.22
C GLY A 197 7.68 -15.22 16.06
N VAL A 198 8.09 -14.93 14.83
CA VAL A 198 9.00 -13.81 14.52
C VAL A 198 8.38 -12.47 14.87
N TYR A 199 7.10 -12.25 14.54
CA TYR A 199 6.40 -11.00 14.88
C TYR A 199 6.33 -10.71 16.39
N ARG A 200 6.39 -11.74 17.22
CA ARG A 200 6.40 -11.59 18.69
C ARG A 200 7.78 -11.34 19.28
N SER A 201 8.84 -11.52 18.49
CA SER A 201 10.22 -11.35 18.95
C SER A 201 10.51 -9.91 19.34
N LEU A 202 11.18 -9.72 20.47
CA LEU A 202 11.60 -8.41 21.00
C LEU A 202 13.05 -8.50 21.51
N PRO A 203 13.80 -7.37 21.50
CA PRO A 203 13.45 -6.09 20.86
C PRO A 203 13.51 -6.19 19.33
N LEU A 204 12.70 -5.42 18.62
CA LEU A 204 12.60 -5.50 17.15
C LEU A 204 13.93 -5.24 16.44
N LYS A 205 14.75 -4.32 16.95
CA LYS A 205 16.10 -4.03 16.42
C LYS A 205 17.06 -5.24 16.48
N ARG A 206 16.76 -6.25 17.28
CA ARG A 206 17.57 -7.46 17.48
C ARG A 206 16.79 -8.73 17.24
N THR A 207 15.79 -8.69 16.34
CA THR A 207 15.05 -9.88 15.93
C THR A 207 16.02 -10.96 15.42
N ALA A 208 16.14 -12.06 16.16
CA ALA A 208 17.15 -13.10 15.90
C ALA A 208 17.03 -13.74 14.51
N ALA A 209 15.80 -13.76 13.95
CA ALA A 209 15.54 -14.29 12.61
C ALA A 209 16.13 -13.42 11.47
N ILE A 210 16.45 -12.14 11.74
CA ILE A 210 16.95 -11.20 10.73
C ILE A 210 18.42 -10.86 11.06
N ARG A 211 19.32 -11.45 10.27
CA ARG A 211 20.76 -11.25 10.42
C ARG A 211 21.18 -9.94 9.76
N GLU A 212 21.95 -9.10 10.50
CA GLU A 212 22.46 -7.81 10.00
C GLU A 212 23.35 -7.99 8.75
N GLU A 213 24.11 -9.08 8.66
CA GLU A 213 24.97 -9.40 7.52
C GLU A 213 24.20 -9.68 6.22
N LEU A 214 22.92 -9.97 6.32
CA LEU A 214 22.03 -10.25 5.18
C LEU A 214 21.10 -9.08 4.86
N ALA A 215 20.69 -8.33 5.88
CA ALA A 215 19.70 -7.26 5.74
C ALA A 215 20.01 -6.09 6.69
N PRO A 216 21.15 -5.37 6.52
CA PRO A 216 21.52 -4.26 7.38
C PRO A 216 20.47 -3.14 7.37
N TYR A 217 19.78 -2.95 6.26
CA TYR A 217 18.73 -1.96 6.08
C TYR A 217 17.53 -2.15 7.04
N TYR A 218 17.26 -3.36 7.54
CA TYR A 218 16.19 -3.57 8.52
C TYR A 218 16.50 -2.82 9.83
N ARG A 219 17.71 -2.93 10.31
CA ARG A 219 18.16 -2.22 11.50
C ARG A 219 18.25 -0.72 11.25
N GLU A 220 18.79 -0.30 10.11
CA GLU A 220 18.83 1.12 9.71
C GLU A 220 17.44 1.75 9.75
N TRP A 221 16.40 1.06 9.26
CA TRP A 221 15.03 1.58 9.27
C TRP A 221 14.47 1.79 10.68
N LEU A 222 14.84 0.93 11.63
CA LEU A 222 14.47 1.09 13.05
C LEU A 222 15.36 2.11 13.79
N GLU A 223 16.54 2.41 13.28
CA GLU A 223 17.41 3.49 13.79
C GLU A 223 16.98 4.88 13.30
N HIS A 224 16.10 4.95 12.28
CA HIS A 224 15.49 6.17 11.76
C HIS A 224 13.96 6.17 12.00
N PRO A 225 13.51 6.20 13.27
CA PRO A 225 12.09 6.01 13.58
C PRO A 225 11.23 7.26 13.31
N VAL A 226 11.84 8.37 12.94
CA VAL A 226 11.17 9.63 12.61
C VAL A 226 11.37 9.98 11.14
N ARG A 227 10.40 10.68 10.55
CA ARG A 227 10.54 11.19 9.19
C ARG A 227 11.61 12.29 9.17
N GLY A 228 12.58 12.16 8.29
CA GLY A 228 13.69 13.09 8.20
C GLY A 228 14.51 12.90 6.93
N PRO A 229 15.71 13.50 6.80
CA PRO A 229 16.53 13.45 5.59
C PRO A 229 16.83 12.05 5.06
N TYR A 230 16.97 11.06 5.98
CA TYR A 230 17.14 9.66 5.59
C TYR A 230 16.01 9.14 4.70
N TRP A 231 14.75 9.51 5.01
CA TRP A 231 13.56 9.06 4.29
C TRP A 231 13.22 9.95 3.10
N THR A 232 13.31 11.27 3.26
CA THR A 232 12.98 12.23 2.19
C THR A 232 13.90 12.05 0.98
N ALA A 233 15.18 11.69 1.21
CA ALA A 233 16.11 11.35 0.13
C ALA A 233 15.70 10.11 -0.69
N ARG A 234 14.72 9.33 -0.25
CA ARG A 234 14.23 8.10 -0.88
C ARG A 234 12.75 8.17 -1.26
N SER A 235 12.09 9.30 -0.98
CA SER A 235 10.65 9.48 -1.20
C SER A 235 10.38 10.22 -2.48
N LEU A 236 9.44 9.71 -3.28
CA LEU A 236 9.05 10.31 -4.54
C LEU A 236 8.26 11.62 -4.32
N ARG A 237 7.46 11.72 -3.24
CA ARG A 237 6.62 12.91 -2.98
C ARG A 237 7.40 14.23 -2.99
N GLU A 238 8.70 14.21 -2.71
CA GLU A 238 9.57 15.39 -2.72
C GLU A 238 10.08 15.72 -4.14
N ARG A 239 9.78 14.89 -5.15
CA ARG A 239 10.42 14.91 -6.47
C ARG A 239 9.47 14.91 -7.65
N TYR A 240 8.17 15.11 -7.44
CA TYR A 240 7.20 15.13 -8.54
C TYR A 240 7.57 16.13 -9.65
N GLY A 241 8.18 17.26 -9.30
CA GLY A 241 8.69 18.25 -10.24
C GLY A 241 9.84 17.80 -11.14
N ALA A 242 10.38 16.59 -10.92
CA ALA A 242 11.39 15.98 -11.81
C ALA A 242 10.76 15.04 -12.86
N ILE A 243 9.52 14.61 -12.69
CA ILE A 243 8.88 13.62 -13.56
C ILE A 243 8.43 14.27 -14.88
N GLU A 244 8.92 13.73 -15.98
CA GLU A 244 8.67 14.23 -17.35
C GLU A 244 7.73 13.34 -18.17
N VAL A 245 7.43 12.12 -17.70
CA VAL A 245 6.75 11.08 -18.46
C VAL A 245 5.31 10.83 -18.00
N PRO A 246 4.42 10.40 -18.92
CA PRO A 246 3.11 9.87 -18.59
C PRO A 246 3.19 8.62 -17.72
N ALA A 247 2.19 8.43 -16.83
CA ALA A 247 2.12 7.25 -15.98
C ALA A 247 0.71 6.66 -15.87
N LEU A 248 0.64 5.32 -15.90
CA LEU A 248 -0.53 4.53 -15.58
C LEU A 248 -0.39 3.95 -14.18
N HIS A 249 -1.04 4.58 -13.20
CA HIS A 249 -1.02 4.13 -11.81
C HIS A 249 -2.06 3.05 -11.58
N VAL A 250 -1.68 1.96 -10.92
CA VAL A 250 -2.60 0.90 -10.52
C VAL A 250 -2.52 0.73 -9.01
N GLY A 251 -3.67 0.79 -8.33
CA GLY A 251 -3.81 0.59 -6.89
C GLY A 251 -4.86 -0.45 -6.55
N GLY A 252 -4.96 -0.81 -5.28
CA GLY A 252 -6.00 -1.68 -4.75
C GLY A 252 -6.51 -1.15 -3.42
N TRP A 253 -7.83 -1.21 -3.16
CA TRP A 253 -8.41 -0.66 -1.92
C TRP A 253 -7.85 -1.31 -0.66
N TYR A 254 -7.44 -2.57 -0.75
CA TYR A 254 -6.82 -3.31 0.36
C TYR A 254 -5.29 -3.42 0.25
N ASP A 255 -4.67 -2.69 -0.69
CA ASP A 255 -3.22 -2.59 -0.76
C ASP A 255 -2.66 -1.58 0.25
N LEU A 256 -1.53 -1.93 0.90
CA LEU A 256 -0.88 -1.04 1.86
C LEU A 256 -0.41 0.29 1.25
N PHE A 257 -0.22 0.33 -0.07
CA PHE A 257 0.30 1.49 -0.80
C PHE A 257 -0.78 2.35 -1.46
N VAL A 258 -2.07 2.05 -1.28
CA VAL A 258 -3.13 2.77 -2.00
C VAL A 258 -3.10 4.28 -1.78
N ASP A 259 -2.82 4.74 -0.55
CA ASP A 259 -2.66 6.17 -0.23
C ASP A 259 -1.56 6.80 -1.10
N GLY A 260 -0.37 6.17 -1.13
CA GLY A 260 0.77 6.68 -1.89
C GLY A 260 0.62 6.53 -3.40
N THR A 261 -0.07 5.49 -3.89
CA THR A 261 -0.39 5.36 -5.32
C THR A 261 -1.26 6.52 -5.80
N ILE A 262 -2.28 6.88 -5.04
CA ILE A 262 -3.16 8.02 -5.33
C ILE A 262 -2.41 9.35 -5.16
N GLU A 263 -1.55 9.46 -4.14
CA GLU A 263 -0.73 10.65 -3.94
C GLU A 263 0.24 10.86 -5.12
N ASN A 264 0.87 9.80 -5.64
CA ASN A 264 1.73 9.88 -6.82
C ASN A 264 0.95 10.39 -8.04
N PHE A 265 -0.25 9.88 -8.28
CA PHE A 265 -1.14 10.35 -9.36
C PHE A 265 -1.46 11.84 -9.22
N ASN A 266 -1.92 12.29 -8.05
CA ASN A 266 -2.27 13.68 -7.81
C ASN A 266 -1.03 14.59 -7.83
N GLY A 267 0.09 14.12 -7.25
CA GLY A 267 1.33 14.89 -7.14
C GLY A 267 1.95 15.20 -8.50
N VAL A 268 2.03 14.22 -9.41
CA VAL A 268 2.57 14.45 -10.75
C VAL A 268 1.62 15.30 -11.60
N ARG A 269 0.31 15.12 -11.49
CA ARG A 269 -0.67 16.03 -12.14
C ARG A 269 -0.47 17.48 -11.73
N ALA A 270 -0.18 17.72 -10.46
CA ALA A 270 0.00 19.08 -9.94
C ALA A 270 1.38 19.67 -10.25
N GLN A 271 2.44 18.86 -10.22
CA GLN A 271 3.82 19.35 -10.14
C GLN A 271 4.74 18.80 -11.25
N GLY A 272 4.31 17.82 -12.05
CA GLY A 272 5.16 17.20 -13.09
C GLY A 272 5.88 18.22 -13.97
N ALA A 273 7.12 17.91 -14.36
CA ALA A 273 8.03 18.83 -15.05
C ALA A 273 7.47 19.33 -16.38
N THR A 274 6.75 18.50 -17.12
CA THR A 274 6.22 18.81 -18.45
C THR A 274 4.69 18.81 -18.48
N ALA A 275 4.09 19.52 -19.44
CA ALA A 275 2.65 19.43 -19.69
C ALA A 275 2.25 17.98 -20.04
N GLN A 276 3.09 17.28 -20.83
CA GLN A 276 2.86 15.87 -21.16
C GLN A 276 2.76 15.01 -19.92
N ALA A 277 3.62 15.18 -18.91
CA ALA A 277 3.54 14.46 -17.64
C ALA A 277 2.27 14.84 -16.87
N ARG A 278 2.00 16.14 -16.68
CA ARG A 278 0.84 16.59 -15.89
C ARG A 278 -0.51 16.17 -16.47
N ASP A 279 -0.66 16.25 -17.79
CA ASP A 279 -1.93 16.02 -18.46
C ASP A 279 -2.21 14.55 -18.77
N ASN A 280 -1.21 13.67 -18.60
CA ASN A 280 -1.30 12.25 -18.95
C ASN A 280 -0.94 11.33 -17.79
N GLN A 281 -1.56 11.57 -16.64
CA GLN A 281 -1.59 10.67 -15.51
C GLN A 281 -2.94 9.97 -15.47
N TYR A 282 -2.93 8.65 -15.31
CA TYR A 282 -4.13 7.83 -15.24
C TYR A 282 -4.09 6.94 -14.00
N LEU A 283 -5.20 6.81 -13.30
CA LEU A 283 -5.33 6.05 -12.06
C LEU A 283 -6.40 4.97 -12.24
N ILE A 284 -6.03 3.74 -11.91
CA ILE A 284 -6.95 2.60 -11.81
C ILE A 284 -6.88 2.07 -10.39
N VAL A 285 -8.02 1.97 -9.69
CA VAL A 285 -8.07 1.39 -8.36
C VAL A 285 -9.05 0.22 -8.34
N GLU A 286 -8.49 -0.94 -8.10
CA GLU A 286 -9.15 -2.24 -8.02
C GLU A 286 -9.57 -2.58 -6.57
N PRO A 287 -10.43 -3.57 -6.32
CA PRO A 287 -10.74 -4.00 -4.94
C PRO A 287 -9.64 -4.87 -4.32
N TRP A 288 -8.49 -5.01 -4.96
CA TRP A 288 -7.43 -5.96 -4.60
C TRP A 288 -6.63 -5.55 -3.36
N TYR A 289 -5.95 -6.55 -2.79
CA TYR A 289 -4.80 -6.40 -1.91
C TYR A 289 -3.50 -6.51 -2.71
N HIS A 290 -2.35 -6.51 -2.03
CA HIS A 290 -1.04 -6.41 -2.69
C HIS A 290 -0.82 -7.51 -3.73
N MET A 291 -1.08 -8.76 -3.41
CA MET A 291 -1.05 -9.92 -4.34
C MET A 291 -1.66 -11.19 -3.72
N PRO A 292 -2.21 -12.12 -4.54
CA PRO A 292 -2.40 -12.03 -5.99
C PRO A 292 -3.59 -11.16 -6.40
N TRP A 293 -3.62 -10.67 -7.64
CA TRP A 293 -4.72 -9.87 -8.19
C TRP A 293 -5.84 -10.75 -8.70
N SER A 294 -6.94 -10.75 -8.00
CA SER A 294 -8.06 -11.65 -8.26
C SER A 294 -9.38 -11.01 -7.86
N ARG A 295 -10.49 -11.50 -8.41
CA ARG A 295 -11.83 -11.12 -7.96
C ARG A 295 -12.13 -11.59 -6.54
N TYR A 296 -11.40 -12.60 -6.05
CA TYR A 296 -11.50 -13.09 -4.67
C TYR A 296 -10.48 -12.37 -3.81
N VAL A 297 -10.96 -11.53 -2.90
CA VAL A 297 -10.11 -10.74 -2.01
C VAL A 297 -10.55 -11.00 -0.58
N GLY A 298 -9.66 -11.52 0.25
CA GLY A 298 -10.01 -11.93 1.62
C GLY A 298 -11.13 -12.97 1.64
N GLU A 299 -12.26 -12.64 2.25
CA GLU A 299 -13.44 -13.52 2.32
C GLU A 299 -14.54 -13.16 1.31
N LEU A 300 -14.30 -12.18 0.44
CA LEU A 300 -15.31 -11.69 -0.50
C LEU A 300 -14.98 -12.04 -1.95
N ASP A 301 -16.03 -12.33 -2.74
CA ASP A 301 -16.00 -12.38 -4.19
C ASP A 301 -16.61 -11.08 -4.74
N PHE A 302 -15.77 -10.24 -5.34
CA PHE A 302 -16.19 -8.97 -5.94
C PHE A 302 -16.77 -9.13 -7.36
N GLY A 303 -16.92 -10.37 -7.83
CA GLY A 303 -17.53 -10.66 -9.13
C GLY A 303 -16.58 -10.53 -10.32
N PRO A 304 -17.07 -10.83 -11.54
CA PRO A 304 -16.23 -10.91 -12.73
C PRO A 304 -15.62 -9.56 -13.15
N GLU A 305 -16.26 -8.43 -12.81
CA GLU A 305 -15.76 -7.09 -13.10
C GLU A 305 -14.44 -6.75 -12.35
N ALA A 306 -14.15 -7.46 -11.25
CA ALA A 306 -12.92 -7.35 -10.47
C ALA A 306 -11.81 -8.31 -10.93
N ALA A 307 -12.00 -9.04 -12.03
CA ALA A 307 -10.96 -9.91 -12.58
C ALA A 307 -9.79 -9.09 -13.13
N ASN A 308 -8.56 -9.65 -12.99
CA ASN A 308 -7.36 -8.97 -13.48
C ASN A 308 -7.42 -8.73 -15.00
N ARG A 309 -7.34 -7.47 -15.39
CA ARG A 309 -7.35 -6.97 -16.77
C ARG A 309 -6.12 -6.12 -17.11
N ILE A 310 -5.16 -6.03 -16.20
CA ILE A 310 -4.06 -5.06 -16.29
C ILE A 310 -3.20 -5.27 -17.53
N ASP A 311 -2.88 -6.51 -17.91
CA ASP A 311 -2.08 -6.76 -19.12
C ASP A 311 -2.73 -6.18 -20.39
N ARG A 312 -4.05 -6.27 -20.52
CA ARG A 312 -4.78 -5.71 -21.67
C ARG A 312 -4.76 -4.18 -21.65
N LEU A 313 -4.97 -3.58 -20.48
CA LEU A 313 -4.87 -2.13 -20.30
C LEU A 313 -3.46 -1.62 -20.58
N GLN A 314 -2.44 -2.37 -20.18
CA GLN A 314 -1.05 -2.05 -20.50
C GLN A 314 -0.75 -2.13 -22.00
N LEU A 315 -1.31 -3.08 -22.75
CA LEU A 315 -1.17 -3.10 -24.21
C LEU A 315 -1.73 -1.82 -24.87
N GLU A 316 -2.89 -1.35 -24.44
CA GLU A 316 -3.48 -0.12 -24.94
C GLU A 316 -2.63 1.11 -24.54
N TRP A 317 -2.18 1.15 -23.26
CA TRP A 317 -1.30 2.19 -22.74
C TRP A 317 0.01 2.28 -23.53
N PHE A 318 0.73 1.17 -23.65
CA PHE A 318 2.00 1.12 -24.37
C PHE A 318 1.83 1.27 -25.88
N GLY A 319 0.68 0.83 -26.42
CA GLY A 319 0.33 1.09 -27.81
C GLY A 319 0.24 2.59 -28.11
N ARG A 320 -0.39 3.34 -27.21
CA ARG A 320 -0.51 4.81 -27.31
C ARG A 320 0.86 5.50 -27.30
N TRP A 321 1.70 5.16 -26.31
CA TRP A 321 2.93 5.92 -26.05
C TRP A 321 4.14 5.42 -26.83
N LEU A 322 4.31 4.10 -26.95
CA LEU A 322 5.50 3.52 -27.59
C LEU A 322 5.32 3.28 -29.09
N LYS A 323 4.11 2.94 -29.51
CA LYS A 323 3.78 2.73 -30.94
C LYS A 323 3.12 3.93 -31.60
N GLU A 324 2.87 5.00 -30.83
CA GLU A 324 2.22 6.24 -31.29
C GLU A 324 0.85 6.01 -31.92
N ASP A 325 0.15 4.94 -31.50
CA ASP A 325 -1.19 4.62 -31.99
C ASP A 325 -2.23 5.46 -31.27
N ALA A 326 -2.64 6.56 -31.90
CA ALA A 326 -3.61 7.50 -31.32
C ALA A 326 -5.01 6.89 -31.10
N SER A 327 -5.32 5.74 -31.69
CA SER A 327 -6.59 5.02 -31.45
C SER A 327 -6.61 4.29 -30.12
N GLN A 328 -5.43 3.95 -29.57
CA GLN A 328 -5.27 3.34 -28.27
C GLN A 328 -5.40 4.39 -27.16
N TRP A 329 -5.95 3.99 -26.01
CA TRP A 329 -6.12 4.86 -24.84
C TRP A 329 -6.94 6.14 -25.12
N SER A 330 -7.76 6.16 -26.17
CA SER A 330 -8.57 7.33 -26.55
C SER A 330 -9.87 7.37 -25.77
N GLY A 331 -10.20 8.53 -25.17
CA GLY A 331 -11.44 8.72 -24.39
C GLY A 331 -11.47 7.99 -23.05
N VAL A 332 -10.32 7.52 -22.58
CA VAL A 332 -10.18 6.92 -21.25
C VAL A 332 -10.19 8.02 -20.20
N ALA A 333 -11.08 7.91 -19.21
CA ALA A 333 -11.14 8.87 -18.12
C ALA A 333 -9.86 8.79 -17.25
N PRO A 334 -9.37 9.92 -16.71
CA PRO A 334 -8.17 9.96 -15.89
C PRO A 334 -8.20 9.06 -14.65
N VAL A 335 -9.39 8.85 -14.08
CA VAL A 335 -9.59 7.99 -12.91
C VAL A 335 -10.64 6.94 -13.22
N GLN A 336 -10.29 5.68 -13.01
CA GLN A 336 -11.20 4.55 -13.00
C GLN A 336 -11.07 3.84 -11.66
N TYR A 337 -12.16 3.58 -10.99
CA TYR A 337 -12.13 2.93 -9.69
C TYR A 337 -13.31 1.98 -9.50
N PHE A 338 -13.01 0.89 -8.83
CA PHE A 338 -14.00 -0.11 -8.49
C PHE A 338 -14.75 0.29 -7.23
N VAL A 339 -16.08 0.32 -7.29
CA VAL A 339 -16.94 0.61 -6.14
C VAL A 339 -17.40 -0.70 -5.52
N MET A 340 -16.88 -0.99 -4.34
CA MET A 340 -17.25 -2.16 -3.54
C MET A 340 -18.71 -2.09 -3.08
N GLY A 341 -19.35 -3.21 -2.82
CA GLY A 341 -20.80 -3.27 -2.51
C GLY A 341 -21.67 -3.24 -3.76
N ASP A 342 -21.48 -2.29 -4.66
CA ASP A 342 -22.07 -2.28 -6.00
C ASP A 342 -21.35 -3.22 -6.95
N ASN A 343 -20.07 -3.48 -6.68
CA ASN A 343 -19.18 -4.29 -7.49
C ASN A 343 -19.15 -3.85 -8.96
N ARG A 344 -19.01 -2.53 -9.17
CA ARG A 344 -19.01 -1.87 -10.48
C ARG A 344 -17.88 -0.87 -10.62
N TRP A 345 -17.50 -0.61 -11.86
CA TRP A 345 -16.57 0.46 -12.21
C TRP A 345 -17.26 1.81 -12.28
N LYS A 346 -16.59 2.83 -11.74
CA LYS A 346 -16.89 4.25 -11.96
C LYS A 346 -15.70 4.96 -12.60
N GLN A 347 -15.99 6.12 -13.18
CA GLN A 347 -15.01 6.99 -13.81
C GLN A 347 -15.14 8.40 -13.23
N ALA A 348 -14.02 9.11 -13.12
CA ALA A 348 -13.96 10.49 -12.67
C ALA A 348 -12.78 11.24 -13.32
N GLU A 349 -12.84 12.57 -13.29
CA GLU A 349 -11.75 13.44 -13.76
C GLU A 349 -10.62 13.58 -12.72
N GLN A 350 -10.91 13.33 -11.45
CA GLN A 350 -9.97 13.47 -10.33
C GLN A 350 -10.31 12.53 -9.18
N TRP A 351 -9.36 12.33 -8.28
CA TRP A 351 -9.57 11.65 -7.01
C TRP A 351 -9.20 12.59 -5.84
N PRO A 352 -10.02 12.73 -4.76
CA PRO A 352 -11.38 12.17 -4.66
C PRO A 352 -12.36 12.81 -5.65
N PRO A 353 -13.52 12.14 -5.93
CA PRO A 353 -14.57 12.69 -6.79
C PRO A 353 -15.13 14.01 -6.20
N GLN A 354 -15.43 14.99 -7.05
CA GLN A 354 -15.98 16.29 -6.61
C GLN A 354 -17.36 16.18 -5.95
N SER A 355 -18.10 15.12 -6.24
CA SER A 355 -19.44 14.87 -5.68
C SER A 355 -19.42 14.37 -4.24
N ALA A 356 -18.25 14.02 -3.70
CA ALA A 356 -18.12 13.54 -2.34
C ALA A 356 -18.09 14.72 -1.36
N ALA A 357 -18.97 14.68 -0.34
CA ALA A 357 -19.01 15.66 0.74
C ALA A 357 -18.66 15.01 2.07
N GLU A 358 -17.70 15.59 2.80
CA GLU A 358 -17.37 15.11 4.14
C GLU A 358 -18.57 15.25 5.08
N THR A 359 -19.04 14.12 5.60
CA THR A 359 -20.18 14.06 6.51
C THR A 359 -19.71 13.41 7.83
N PRO A 360 -19.85 14.10 8.98
CA PRO A 360 -19.47 13.55 10.26
C PRO A 360 -20.49 12.50 10.76
N PHE A 361 -19.98 11.37 11.20
CA PHE A 361 -20.71 10.36 11.97
C PHE A 361 -20.13 10.29 13.36
N TYR A 362 -20.91 10.73 14.35
CA TYR A 362 -20.48 10.85 15.74
C TYR A 362 -20.58 9.55 16.49
N LEU A 363 -19.57 9.29 17.34
CA LEU A 363 -19.58 8.19 18.29
C LEU A 363 -20.50 8.57 19.47
N ARG A 364 -21.37 7.65 19.88
CA ARG A 364 -22.33 7.83 20.98
C ARG A 364 -22.41 6.56 21.83
N SER A 365 -22.56 6.71 23.14
CA SER A 365 -22.85 5.60 24.05
C SER A 365 -23.34 6.08 25.43
N ALA A 366 -23.81 5.15 26.25
CA ALA A 366 -24.02 5.37 27.68
C ALA A 366 -22.87 4.76 28.51
N SER A 367 -21.60 4.91 28.05
CA SER A 367 -20.34 4.43 28.64
C SER A 367 -20.14 2.92 28.60
N ARG A 368 -20.72 2.23 27.62
CA ARG A 368 -20.60 0.77 27.47
C ARG A 368 -20.43 0.33 26.02
N ALA A 369 -19.70 1.12 25.20
CA ALA A 369 -19.39 0.72 23.82
C ALA A 369 -18.41 -0.46 23.74
N ASN A 370 -17.95 -1.00 24.85
CA ASN A 370 -17.05 -2.15 24.88
C ASN A 370 -17.72 -3.38 24.28
N SER A 371 -17.11 -3.89 23.24
CA SER A 371 -17.53 -4.99 22.39
C SER A 371 -18.82 -4.77 21.59
N VAL A 372 -19.06 -5.68 20.65
CA VAL A 372 -20.29 -5.70 19.82
C VAL A 372 -21.57 -5.87 20.65
N SER A 373 -21.48 -6.31 21.90
CA SER A 373 -22.62 -6.45 22.84
C SER A 373 -22.86 -5.19 23.65
N GLY A 374 -22.09 -4.13 23.43
CA GLY A 374 -22.21 -2.83 24.10
C GLY A 374 -23.36 -1.98 23.56
N ASP A 375 -23.35 -0.71 23.97
CA ASP A 375 -24.38 0.27 23.59
C ASP A 375 -23.86 1.37 22.64
N GLY A 376 -22.69 1.14 22.01
CA GLY A 376 -22.10 2.08 21.09
C GLY A 376 -22.96 2.31 19.85
N ALA A 377 -23.30 3.57 19.59
CA ALA A 377 -24.06 4.01 18.43
C ALA A 377 -23.25 4.96 17.55
N LEU A 378 -23.51 4.93 16.25
CA LEU A 378 -22.91 5.80 15.25
C LEU A 378 -24.04 6.60 14.57
N THR A 379 -23.98 7.94 14.57
CA THR A 379 -25.06 8.79 14.08
C THR A 379 -24.54 10.11 13.51
N GLU A 380 -25.29 10.74 12.59
CA GLU A 380 -25.02 12.08 12.11
C GLU A 380 -25.40 13.18 13.13
N GLU A 381 -26.17 12.85 14.18
CA GLU A 381 -26.55 13.79 15.20
C GLU A 381 -25.39 14.04 16.19
N PRO A 382 -24.98 15.32 16.40
CA PRO A 382 -23.92 15.64 17.36
C PRO A 382 -24.25 15.16 18.79
N PRO A 383 -23.24 14.76 19.57
CA PRO A 383 -23.45 14.32 20.94
C PRO A 383 -23.79 15.50 21.88
N GLU A 384 -24.51 15.18 22.94
CA GLU A 384 -24.86 16.13 24.01
C GLU A 384 -23.92 15.92 25.22
N ALA A 385 -24.46 15.75 26.41
CA ALA A 385 -23.72 15.44 27.64
C ALA A 385 -23.66 13.92 27.82
N GLU A 386 -22.62 13.30 27.36
CA GLU A 386 -22.38 11.86 27.45
C GLU A 386 -21.14 11.56 28.27
N HIS A 387 -21.09 10.42 28.92
CA HIS A 387 -19.91 9.94 29.63
C HIS A 387 -19.00 9.19 28.66
N PRO A 388 -17.66 9.30 28.81
CA PRO A 388 -16.73 8.64 27.92
C PRO A 388 -16.74 7.13 28.06
N ASP A 389 -16.32 6.44 27.00
CA ASP A 389 -16.01 5.01 27.05
C ASP A 389 -14.56 4.76 27.46
N THR A 390 -14.31 3.68 28.18
CA THR A 390 -12.97 3.30 28.61
C THR A 390 -12.66 1.84 28.27
N PHE A 391 -11.40 1.58 27.94
CA PHE A 391 -10.89 0.21 27.81
C PHE A 391 -9.44 0.11 28.28
N VAL A 392 -8.99 -1.12 28.55
CA VAL A 392 -7.63 -1.38 29.01
C VAL A 392 -6.85 -2.06 27.90
N TYR A 393 -5.70 -1.49 27.55
CA TYR A 393 -4.75 -2.09 26.62
C TYR A 393 -3.51 -2.60 27.36
N HIS A 394 -3.11 -3.83 27.06
CA HIS A 394 -1.85 -4.43 27.51
C HIS A 394 -1.09 -5.01 26.31
N PRO A 395 0.19 -4.63 26.07
CA PRO A 395 0.93 -5.02 24.88
C PRO A 395 1.19 -6.53 24.71
N SER A 396 1.11 -7.32 25.79
CA SER A 396 1.23 -8.79 25.70
C SER A 396 0.01 -9.48 25.10
N ILE A 397 -1.16 -8.80 25.11
CA ILE A 397 -2.44 -9.32 24.62
C ILE A 397 -3.03 -8.36 23.58
N PRO A 398 -2.30 -8.04 22.50
CA PRO A 398 -2.79 -7.08 21.52
C PRO A 398 -4.03 -7.58 20.80
N VAL A 399 -4.86 -6.65 20.30
CA VAL A 399 -5.94 -6.97 19.38
C VAL A 399 -5.34 -7.48 18.06
N PRO A 400 -5.70 -8.70 17.62
CA PRO A 400 -5.18 -9.23 16.38
C PRO A 400 -5.77 -8.51 15.16
N ALA A 401 -4.94 -8.29 14.16
CA ALA A 401 -5.40 -7.85 12.85
C ALA A 401 -6.07 -9.01 12.12
N LEU A 402 -7.34 -8.83 11.78
CA LEU A 402 -8.09 -9.72 10.91
C LEU A 402 -8.29 -9.00 9.57
N GLY A 403 -7.54 -9.41 8.54
CA GLY A 403 -7.54 -8.71 7.27
C GLY A 403 -6.91 -7.32 7.33
N GLY A 404 -7.25 -6.45 6.39
CA GLY A 404 -6.78 -5.06 6.32
C GLY A 404 -5.80 -4.80 5.19
N ARG A 405 -5.03 -3.70 5.33
CA ARG A 405 -4.04 -3.23 4.36
C ARG A 405 -2.63 -3.60 4.81
N SER A 406 -2.11 -4.69 4.26
CA SER A 406 -0.73 -5.12 4.52
C SER A 406 -0.05 -5.53 3.21
N GLY A 407 1.23 -5.87 3.24
CA GLY A 407 2.01 -6.30 2.08
C GLY A 407 2.35 -7.79 2.13
N ALA A 408 3.00 -8.29 1.10
CA ALA A 408 3.31 -9.68 0.83
C ALA A 408 2.07 -10.50 0.42
N VAL A 409 1.87 -11.69 0.97
CA VAL A 409 0.77 -12.61 0.64
C VAL A 409 -0.11 -12.88 1.86
N PRO A 410 -1.39 -13.26 1.67
CA PRO A 410 -2.34 -13.43 2.78
C PRO A 410 -1.92 -14.46 3.84
N GLU A 411 -1.07 -15.42 3.48
CA GLU A 411 -0.56 -16.45 4.39
C GLU A 411 0.46 -15.91 5.40
N LEU A 412 1.12 -14.80 5.03
CA LEU A 412 2.17 -14.18 5.85
C LEU A 412 1.66 -12.95 6.61
N THR A 413 0.76 -12.19 6.01
CA THR A 413 0.32 -10.90 6.57
C THR A 413 -1.21 -10.76 6.52
N PRO A 414 -1.83 -10.03 7.47
CA PRO A 414 -3.27 -9.77 7.44
C PRO A 414 -3.65 -8.90 6.25
N MET A 415 -4.47 -9.42 5.33
CA MET A 415 -4.89 -8.68 4.12
C MET A 415 -6.34 -8.92 3.74
N GLY A 416 -6.95 -7.90 3.11
CA GLY A 416 -8.28 -7.96 2.53
C GLY A 416 -9.43 -7.87 3.54
N PRO A 417 -10.67 -7.94 3.06
CA PRO A 417 -11.85 -7.96 3.92
C PRO A 417 -11.96 -9.30 4.66
N LYS A 418 -12.14 -9.22 5.97
CA LYS A 418 -12.34 -10.33 6.90
C LYS A 418 -13.44 -10.01 7.88
N ASN A 419 -14.17 -11.03 8.32
CA ASN A 419 -15.19 -10.85 9.36
C ASN A 419 -14.54 -10.41 10.69
N GLN A 420 -14.92 -9.25 11.20
CA GLN A 420 -14.36 -8.62 12.41
C GLN A 420 -14.96 -9.12 13.71
N LEU A 421 -16.08 -9.85 13.68
CA LEU A 421 -16.76 -10.34 14.87
C LEU A 421 -15.82 -11.01 15.90
N PRO A 422 -14.81 -11.83 15.52
CA PRO A 422 -13.90 -12.45 16.49
C PRO A 422 -13.07 -11.45 17.33
N VAL A 423 -12.87 -10.22 16.86
CA VAL A 423 -12.18 -9.16 17.62
C VAL A 423 -13.18 -8.20 18.25
N GLU A 424 -14.35 -7.99 17.66
CA GLU A 424 -15.40 -7.11 18.17
C GLU A 424 -16.07 -7.65 19.46
N VAL A 425 -15.91 -8.93 19.80
CA VAL A 425 -16.37 -9.50 21.08
C VAL A 425 -15.43 -9.18 22.26
N ARG A 426 -14.29 -8.56 22.03
CA ARG A 426 -13.30 -8.20 23.04
C ARG A 426 -13.69 -6.92 23.78
N ASN A 427 -13.38 -6.85 25.08
CA ASN A 427 -13.65 -5.66 25.90
C ASN A 427 -12.66 -4.49 25.64
N ASP A 428 -11.56 -4.75 24.95
CA ASP A 428 -10.58 -3.73 24.53
C ASP A 428 -10.79 -3.24 23.11
N VAL A 429 -11.99 -3.48 22.55
CA VAL A 429 -12.48 -2.91 21.30
C VAL A 429 -13.80 -2.20 21.59
N LEU A 430 -13.83 -0.88 21.38
CA LEU A 430 -15.07 -0.10 21.41
C LEU A 430 -15.75 -0.23 20.04
N VAL A 431 -17.04 -0.51 20.03
CA VAL A 431 -17.81 -0.78 18.81
C VAL A 431 -18.99 0.16 18.72
N TYR A 432 -19.01 0.99 17.68
CA TYR A 432 -20.08 1.97 17.43
C TYR A 432 -20.77 1.63 16.11
N THR A 433 -22.07 1.34 16.16
CA THR A 433 -22.82 0.86 14.99
C THR A 433 -24.00 1.79 14.68
N SER A 434 -24.18 2.15 13.42
CA SER A 434 -25.35 2.93 12.98
C SER A 434 -26.65 2.11 13.11
N VAL A 435 -27.78 2.79 13.03
CA VAL A 435 -29.04 2.09 12.74
C VAL A 435 -28.92 1.37 11.39
N THR A 436 -29.73 0.32 11.22
CA THR A 436 -29.83 -0.37 9.92
C THR A 436 -30.24 0.62 8.83
N LEU A 437 -29.49 0.66 7.74
CA LEU A 437 -29.70 1.60 6.66
C LEU A 437 -31.01 1.33 5.91
N GLU A 438 -31.83 2.35 5.79
CA GLU A 438 -33.08 2.29 4.99
C GLU A 438 -32.81 2.52 3.50
N GLU A 439 -31.75 3.28 3.17
CA GLU A 439 -31.27 3.55 1.82
C GLU A 439 -29.77 3.22 1.73
N GLU A 440 -29.26 3.09 0.52
CA GLU A 440 -27.84 2.87 0.26
C GLU A 440 -27.02 4.14 0.56
N VAL A 441 -25.82 3.97 1.12
CA VAL A 441 -24.89 5.06 1.41
C VAL A 441 -23.60 4.83 0.64
N ALA A 442 -23.30 5.72 -0.31
CA ALA A 442 -22.07 5.68 -1.10
C ALA A 442 -20.97 6.54 -0.43
N VAL A 443 -19.85 5.92 -0.12
CA VAL A 443 -18.66 6.56 0.46
C VAL A 443 -17.51 6.44 -0.56
N GLU A 444 -17.05 7.57 -1.11
CA GLU A 444 -16.04 7.59 -2.17
C GLU A 444 -15.02 8.72 -1.90
N GLY A 445 -13.88 8.40 -1.32
CA GLY A 445 -12.86 9.39 -0.97
C GLY A 445 -12.02 8.96 0.22
N ASN A 446 -11.37 9.93 0.87
CA ASN A 446 -10.54 9.71 2.05
C ASN A 446 -11.39 9.70 3.31
N VAL A 447 -11.31 8.62 4.09
CA VAL A 447 -11.94 8.51 5.40
C VAL A 447 -10.97 8.94 6.48
N THR A 448 -11.44 9.78 7.42
CA THR A 448 -10.64 10.25 8.55
C THR A 448 -11.45 10.15 9.84
N ALA A 449 -10.86 9.63 10.89
CA ALA A 449 -11.44 9.68 12.23
C ALA A 449 -10.82 10.83 13.04
N VAL A 450 -11.65 11.49 13.84
CA VAL A 450 -11.25 12.47 14.85
C VAL A 450 -11.63 11.89 16.20
N LEU A 451 -10.63 11.52 17.00
CA LEU A 451 -10.84 11.04 18.36
C LEU A 451 -10.36 12.09 19.38
N TYR A 452 -11.21 12.35 20.36
CA TYR A 452 -10.81 13.02 21.59
C TYR A 452 -10.58 11.93 22.64
N ALA A 453 -9.33 11.70 22.98
CA ALA A 453 -8.97 10.59 23.87
C ALA A 453 -7.90 10.99 24.87
N ALA A 454 -7.92 10.29 26.02
CA ALA A 454 -6.88 10.34 27.02
C ALA A 454 -6.34 8.93 27.29
N THR A 455 -5.10 8.87 27.74
CA THR A 455 -4.44 7.63 28.17
C THR A 455 -3.77 7.84 29.52
N THR A 456 -3.64 6.77 30.31
CA THR A 456 -2.84 6.79 31.55
C THR A 456 -1.35 6.59 31.30
N ALA A 457 -0.91 6.47 30.04
CA ALA A 457 0.46 6.23 29.63
C ALA A 457 1.11 7.48 29.02
N GLU A 458 2.44 7.46 28.88
CA GLU A 458 3.22 8.52 28.19
C GLU A 458 3.18 8.39 26.66
N ASP A 459 2.89 7.19 26.15
CA ASP A 459 2.65 6.88 24.74
C ASP A 459 1.68 5.71 24.64
N THR A 460 0.97 5.63 23.52
CA THR A 460 0.07 4.51 23.18
C THR A 460 -0.28 4.61 21.69
N ASP A 461 -1.01 3.66 21.16
CA ASP A 461 -1.56 3.77 19.81
C ASP A 461 -3.09 3.86 19.88
N PHE A 462 -3.70 4.60 18.93
CA PHE A 462 -5.13 4.55 18.67
C PHE A 462 -5.35 4.05 17.25
N VAL A 463 -6.20 3.05 17.13
CA VAL A 463 -6.59 2.40 15.87
C VAL A 463 -8.08 2.60 15.66
N VAL A 464 -8.46 2.99 14.45
CA VAL A 464 -9.87 3.09 14.04
C VAL A 464 -10.08 2.26 12.77
N LYS A 465 -11.17 1.50 12.73
CA LYS A 465 -11.60 0.76 11.54
C LYS A 465 -13.00 1.20 11.12
N LEU A 466 -13.21 1.27 9.82
CA LEU A 466 -14.52 1.36 9.19
C LEU A 466 -14.94 -0.04 8.75
N VAL A 467 -16.16 -0.43 9.08
CA VAL A 467 -16.67 -1.79 8.90
C VAL A 467 -18.06 -1.76 8.28
N ASP A 468 -18.31 -2.64 7.31
CA ASP A 468 -19.62 -2.90 6.72
C ASP A 468 -20.28 -4.11 7.39
N VAL A 469 -21.39 -3.87 8.09
CA VAL A 469 -22.15 -4.90 8.78
C VAL A 469 -23.29 -5.39 7.89
N HIS A 470 -23.21 -6.65 7.50
CA HIS A 470 -24.21 -7.32 6.66
C HIS A 470 -25.44 -7.76 7.45
N PRO A 471 -26.60 -7.95 6.78
CA PRO A 471 -27.84 -8.39 7.44
C PRO A 471 -27.76 -9.76 8.15
N ASP A 472 -26.79 -10.59 7.78
CA ASP A 472 -26.54 -11.89 8.40
C ASP A 472 -25.62 -11.82 9.63
N GLY A 473 -25.19 -10.60 10.01
CA GLY A 473 -24.34 -10.33 11.16
C GLY A 473 -22.83 -10.41 10.88
N ARG A 474 -22.40 -10.81 9.68
CA ARG A 474 -20.99 -10.69 9.31
C ARG A 474 -20.61 -9.21 9.14
N ALA A 475 -19.42 -8.87 9.58
CA ALA A 475 -18.93 -7.50 9.60
C ALA A 475 -17.54 -7.42 8.93
N TYR A 476 -17.44 -6.79 7.77
CA TYR A 476 -16.21 -6.77 7.00
C TYR A 476 -15.50 -5.41 7.10
N ASN A 477 -14.20 -5.44 7.43
CA ASN A 477 -13.37 -4.24 7.44
C ASN A 477 -13.24 -3.65 6.04
N ILE A 478 -13.35 -2.32 5.95
CA ILE A 478 -13.28 -1.54 4.70
C ILE A 478 -12.00 -0.70 4.66
N ALA A 479 -11.72 0.01 5.73
CA ALA A 479 -10.55 0.86 5.87
C ALA A 479 -10.11 0.90 7.33
N GLU A 480 -8.82 1.17 7.57
CA GLU A 480 -8.25 1.22 8.90
C GLU A 480 -7.15 2.28 8.97
N GLY A 481 -7.05 2.93 10.11
CA GLY A 481 -6.02 3.90 10.41
C GLY A 481 -5.44 3.68 11.81
N ILE A 482 -4.21 4.16 11.99
CA ILE A 482 -3.49 4.14 13.27
C ILE A 482 -2.79 5.47 13.48
N VAL A 483 -2.71 5.91 14.72
CA VAL A 483 -1.83 6.97 15.16
C VAL A 483 -1.11 6.55 16.43
N ARG A 484 0.21 6.69 16.47
CA ARG A 484 1.01 6.63 17.69
C ARG A 484 0.89 7.99 18.40
N ALA A 485 0.44 7.99 19.64
CA ALA A 485 0.09 9.19 20.38
C ALA A 485 1.23 10.21 20.45
N SER A 486 2.47 9.74 20.57
CA SER A 486 3.66 10.59 20.55
C SER A 486 3.89 11.30 19.21
N PHE A 487 3.35 10.79 18.10
CA PHE A 487 3.47 11.38 16.75
C PHE A 487 2.25 12.22 16.32
N ARG A 488 1.31 12.49 17.23
CA ARG A 488 0.05 13.20 16.94
C ARG A 488 0.18 14.56 16.25
N HIS A 489 1.30 15.25 16.46
CA HIS A 489 1.54 16.60 15.92
C HIS A 489 2.63 16.65 14.85
N SER A 490 3.58 15.72 14.88
CA SER A 490 4.72 15.74 13.96
C SER A 490 5.29 14.34 13.77
N LEU A 491 5.58 13.99 12.52
CA LEU A 491 6.31 12.76 12.17
C LEU A 491 7.83 12.91 12.38
N GLU A 492 8.32 14.14 12.56
CA GLU A 492 9.74 14.47 12.71
C GLU A 492 10.13 14.69 14.18
N HIS A 493 9.19 15.16 15.00
CA HIS A 493 9.42 15.56 16.39
C HIS A 493 8.38 14.94 17.32
N PRO A 494 8.46 13.63 17.59
CA PRO A 494 7.54 12.97 18.51
C PRO A 494 7.69 13.53 19.94
N GLN A 495 6.56 13.62 20.65
CA GLN A 495 6.50 14.12 22.02
C GLN A 495 5.61 13.22 22.87
N PRO A 496 5.97 12.92 24.12
CA PRO A 496 5.12 12.16 25.01
C PRO A 496 3.77 12.84 25.20
N VAL A 497 2.77 12.06 25.56
CA VAL A 497 1.48 12.58 26.04
C VAL A 497 1.54 12.76 27.54
N THR A 498 0.86 13.77 28.05
CA THR A 498 0.64 13.90 29.49
C THR A 498 -0.46 12.91 29.90
N PRO A 499 -0.18 11.96 30.81
CA PRO A 499 -1.20 11.02 31.28
C PRO A 499 -2.46 11.72 31.78
N GLY A 500 -3.63 11.30 31.28
CA GLY A 500 -4.93 11.89 31.63
C GLY A 500 -5.32 13.14 30.86
N GLU A 501 -4.44 13.73 30.05
CA GLU A 501 -4.77 14.86 29.19
C GLU A 501 -5.66 14.41 28.03
N ILE A 502 -6.75 15.17 27.77
CA ILE A 502 -7.61 14.94 26.61
C ILE A 502 -6.93 15.54 25.37
N VAL A 503 -6.62 14.71 24.42
CA VAL A 503 -5.95 15.09 23.16
C VAL A 503 -6.87 14.80 21.98
N ARG A 504 -6.91 15.72 21.01
CA ARG A 504 -7.55 15.51 19.72
C ARG A 504 -6.58 14.78 18.78
N TYR A 505 -6.92 13.57 18.40
CA TYR A 505 -6.19 12.78 17.41
C TYR A 505 -6.91 12.81 16.08
N GLU A 506 -6.17 13.05 15.01
CA GLU A 506 -6.65 12.89 13.64
C GLU A 506 -6.02 11.63 13.05
N ILE A 507 -6.87 10.66 12.66
CA ILE A 507 -6.46 9.33 12.25
C ILE A 507 -6.94 9.07 10.83
N PRO A 508 -6.07 9.22 9.81
CA PRO A 508 -6.43 8.88 8.45
C PRO A 508 -6.65 7.36 8.30
N LEU A 509 -7.84 6.96 7.86
CA LEU A 509 -8.13 5.59 7.46
C LEU A 509 -7.79 5.36 5.98
N GLY A 510 -7.57 6.45 5.24
CA GLY A 510 -7.19 6.43 3.84
C GLY A 510 -8.36 6.36 2.85
N PRO A 511 -8.07 6.21 1.56
CA PRO A 511 -9.07 6.24 0.50
C PRO A 511 -9.86 4.94 0.41
N THR A 512 -11.15 5.05 0.05
CA THR A 512 -12.00 3.89 -0.26
C THR A 512 -13.13 4.30 -1.20
N ALA A 513 -13.73 3.31 -1.88
CA ALA A 513 -14.98 3.47 -2.61
C ALA A 513 -15.89 2.28 -2.33
N ILE A 514 -16.98 2.54 -1.61
CA ILE A 514 -17.95 1.52 -1.21
C ILE A 514 -19.37 2.07 -1.21
N VAL A 515 -20.33 1.21 -1.54
CA VAL A 515 -21.75 1.43 -1.25
C VAL A 515 -22.17 0.50 -0.12
N PHE A 516 -22.42 1.08 1.06
CA PHE A 516 -23.11 0.37 2.13
C PHE A 516 -24.56 0.14 1.69
N LYS A 517 -24.93 -1.13 1.56
CA LYS A 517 -26.23 -1.49 0.96
C LYS A 517 -27.39 -1.27 1.94
N LYS A 518 -28.57 -1.09 1.40
CA LYS A 518 -29.82 -1.11 2.19
C LYS A 518 -29.85 -2.37 3.08
N ARG A 519 -30.25 -2.21 4.33
CA ARG A 519 -30.27 -3.22 5.40
C ARG A 519 -28.89 -3.58 5.97
N HIS A 520 -27.79 -2.99 5.49
CA HIS A 520 -26.51 -3.01 6.17
C HIS A 520 -26.48 -1.99 7.31
N ALA A 521 -25.39 -1.97 8.05
CA ALA A 521 -25.09 -0.89 8.98
C ALA A 521 -23.62 -0.48 8.85
N ILE A 522 -23.35 0.80 9.09
CA ILE A 522 -21.99 1.35 9.15
C ILE A 522 -21.50 1.15 10.59
N ARG A 523 -20.29 0.63 10.75
CA ARG A 523 -19.67 0.43 12.06
C ARG A 523 -18.28 1.04 12.10
N VAL A 524 -17.93 1.52 13.29
CA VAL A 524 -16.60 2.02 13.63
C VAL A 524 -16.10 1.26 14.86
N ASP A 525 -14.92 0.65 14.74
CA ASP A 525 -14.20 0.05 15.85
C ASP A 525 -13.07 0.96 16.30
N VAL A 526 -12.87 1.11 17.61
CA VAL A 526 -11.76 1.85 18.22
C VAL A 526 -11.01 0.96 19.19
N THR A 527 -9.67 0.89 19.04
CA THR A 527 -8.80 0.10 19.92
C THR A 527 -7.39 0.70 19.98
N SER A 528 -6.44 0.05 20.68
CA SER A 528 -5.04 0.50 20.81
C SER A 528 -4.00 -0.41 20.16
N SER A 529 -4.41 -1.37 19.34
CA SER A 529 -3.47 -2.24 18.65
C SER A 529 -4.08 -2.90 17.42
N LEU A 530 -3.23 -3.25 16.47
CA LEU A 530 -3.58 -3.98 15.25
C LEU A 530 -2.40 -4.90 14.90
N PHE A 531 -2.21 -5.94 15.72
CA PHE A 531 -1.06 -6.82 15.65
C PHE A 531 -1.33 -8.03 14.74
N PRO A 532 -0.42 -8.42 13.85
CA PRO A 532 0.94 -7.92 13.64
C PRO A 532 1.07 -6.87 12.52
N THR A 533 -0.01 -6.30 11.99
CA THR A 533 0.09 -5.25 10.97
C THR A 533 1.06 -4.16 11.42
N PHE A 534 0.91 -3.70 12.68
CA PHE A 534 1.82 -2.79 13.33
C PHE A 534 2.46 -3.40 14.58
N ASP A 535 3.60 -2.82 14.98
CA ASP A 535 4.28 -3.18 16.22
C ASP A 535 3.43 -2.89 17.45
N ARG A 536 3.75 -3.55 18.57
CA ARG A 536 3.09 -3.33 19.85
C ARG A 536 3.68 -2.11 20.55
N ASN A 537 2.88 -1.06 20.76
CA ASN A 537 3.30 0.06 21.59
C ASN A 537 3.46 -0.41 23.05
N PRO A 538 4.62 -0.20 23.70
CA PRO A 538 4.85 -0.61 25.08
C PRO A 538 4.07 0.22 26.11
N ASN A 539 3.30 1.24 25.70
CA ASN A 539 2.68 2.27 26.54
C ASN A 539 3.72 3.14 27.31
N ARG A 540 4.91 3.27 26.74
CA ARG A 540 5.99 4.11 27.25
C ARG A 540 6.59 4.93 26.12
N PHE A 541 6.94 6.18 26.41
CA PHE A 541 7.69 7.00 25.47
C PHE A 541 9.14 6.56 25.46
N MET A 542 9.53 5.77 24.47
CA MET A 542 10.89 5.24 24.31
C MET A 542 11.23 5.05 22.83
N PRO A 543 12.53 4.89 22.47
CA PRO A 543 12.90 4.70 21.07
C PRO A 543 12.23 3.46 20.47
N PRO A 544 11.58 3.60 19.29
CA PRO A 544 10.95 2.48 18.60
C PRO A 544 11.93 1.34 18.32
N GLY A 545 11.45 0.11 18.46
CA GLY A 545 12.22 -1.11 18.20
C GLY A 545 13.15 -1.54 19.33
N GLU A 546 13.25 -0.82 20.45
CA GLU A 546 14.10 -1.16 21.60
C GLU A 546 13.33 -1.84 22.74
N ALA A 547 12.00 -1.73 22.76
CA ALA A 547 11.17 -2.30 23.80
C ALA A 547 11.37 -3.81 23.94
N THR A 548 11.39 -4.27 25.20
CA THR A 548 11.33 -5.67 25.61
C THR A 548 10.01 -5.91 26.34
N GLU A 549 9.69 -7.16 26.68
CA GLU A 549 8.48 -7.45 27.48
C GLU A 549 8.51 -6.81 28.89
N ALA A 550 9.70 -6.54 29.43
CA ALA A 550 9.87 -5.86 30.71
C ALA A 550 9.46 -4.38 30.68
N ASP A 551 9.42 -3.79 29.48
CA ASP A 551 9.03 -2.39 29.27
C ASP A 551 7.51 -2.23 29.10
N PHE A 552 6.77 -3.34 28.95
CA PHE A 552 5.34 -3.32 28.73
C PHE A 552 4.58 -2.81 29.97
N ALA A 553 3.73 -1.82 29.75
CA ALA A 553 2.87 -1.26 30.78
C ALA A 553 1.41 -1.37 30.35
N THR A 554 0.53 -1.57 31.33
CA THR A 554 -0.91 -1.47 31.12
C THR A 554 -1.32 -0.01 31.01
N ALA A 555 -2.19 0.32 30.07
CA ALA A 555 -2.78 1.65 29.94
C ALA A 555 -4.29 1.56 29.89
N THR A 556 -4.97 2.50 30.57
CA THR A 556 -6.39 2.73 30.41
C THR A 556 -6.57 3.86 29.39
N GLN A 557 -7.35 3.56 28.38
CA GLN A 557 -7.74 4.51 27.34
C GLN A 557 -9.14 5.04 27.62
N THR A 558 -9.34 6.32 27.42
CA THR A 558 -10.65 6.99 27.57
C THR A 558 -10.98 7.70 26.29
N VAL A 559 -12.09 7.35 25.65
CA VAL A 559 -12.59 7.99 24.42
C VAL A 559 -13.79 8.86 24.76
N TYR A 560 -13.67 10.14 24.49
CA TYR A 560 -14.70 11.15 24.76
C TYR A 560 -15.59 11.35 23.53
N HIS A 561 -16.88 11.47 23.76
CA HIS A 561 -17.90 11.74 22.74
C HIS A 561 -19.03 12.60 23.32
N ASP A 562 -18.64 13.69 23.98
CA ASP A 562 -19.56 14.71 24.48
C ASP A 562 -19.54 15.94 23.56
N ARG A 563 -20.37 16.94 23.89
CA ARG A 563 -20.50 18.19 23.13
C ARG A 563 -19.17 18.97 22.97
N LEU A 564 -18.25 18.87 23.94
CA LEU A 564 -16.96 19.57 23.91
C LEU A 564 -15.88 18.74 23.18
N HIS A 565 -16.06 17.43 23.17
CA HIS A 565 -15.11 16.45 22.63
C HIS A 565 -15.83 15.48 21.69
N PRO A 566 -16.40 15.96 20.58
CA PRO A 566 -17.26 15.18 19.71
C PRO A 566 -16.44 14.25 18.80
N SER A 567 -16.01 13.10 19.32
CA SER A 567 -15.35 12.08 18.49
C SER A 567 -16.26 11.61 17.37
N HIS A 568 -15.72 11.53 16.16
CA HIS A 568 -16.49 11.18 14.95
C HIS A 568 -15.60 10.59 13.86
N VAL A 569 -16.20 9.99 12.86
CA VAL A 569 -15.58 9.67 11.58
C VAL A 569 -16.15 10.56 10.47
N LEU A 570 -15.29 11.14 9.65
CA LEU A 570 -15.65 11.89 8.45
C LEU A 570 -15.75 10.92 7.28
N LEU A 571 -16.96 10.72 6.77
CA LEU A 571 -17.22 9.90 5.60
C LEU A 571 -17.45 10.79 4.38
N PRO A 572 -16.69 10.61 3.28
CA PRO A 572 -16.91 11.32 2.02
C PRO A 572 -18.12 10.73 1.28
N ILE A 573 -19.34 11.21 1.64
CA ILE A 573 -20.59 10.69 1.09
C ILE A 573 -20.89 11.32 -0.27
N VAL A 574 -21.18 10.46 -1.25
CA VAL A 574 -21.69 10.87 -2.56
C VAL A 574 -23.22 10.83 -2.53
N ARG A 575 -23.84 12.01 -2.53
CA ARG A 575 -25.30 12.14 -2.63
C ARG A 575 -25.74 12.15 -4.09
N SER A 576 -26.79 11.40 -4.42
CA SER A 576 -27.37 11.44 -5.77
C SER A 576 -27.94 12.83 -6.07
N ALA A 577 -27.79 13.31 -7.30
CA ALA A 577 -28.26 14.65 -7.72
C ALA A 577 -29.81 14.86 -7.60
N GLN A 578 -30.54 13.91 -7.04
CA GLN A 578 -32.00 13.99 -6.82
C GLN A 578 -32.38 14.56 -5.45
N GLU A 579 -31.47 14.72 -4.50
CA GLU A 579 -31.77 15.23 -3.14
C GLU A 579 -31.57 16.74 -2.98
N THR A 580 -31.21 17.45 -4.05
CA THR A 580 -30.97 18.92 -4.01
C THR A 580 -32.18 19.68 -4.64
N ARG A 581 -33.41 19.32 -4.31
CA ARG A 581 -34.61 20.10 -4.67
C ARG A 581 -35.43 20.43 -3.46
#